data_64049763095372194db63b9171bf2bb9
#
_entry.id   64049763095372194db63b9171bf2bb9
#
_cell.length_a   1.000
_cell.length_b   1.000
_cell.length_c   1.000
_cell.angle_alpha   90.00
_cell.angle_beta   90.00
_cell.angle_gamma   90.00
#
_symmetry.space_group_name_H-M   'P 1'
#
loop_
_entity.id
_entity.type
_entity.pdbx_description
1 polymer ?
#
loop_
_entity_poly.entity_id
_entity_poly.type
_entity_poly.pdbx_seq_one_letter_code
_entity_poly.pdbx_strand_id
1 'polypeptide(L)'
;SNEYERLKKKKLLNCHNCNSEKVEKTIMAPQLISHKSKTDEKLNLEKYNKVKKTIKDYQKFIKDNFNYVGDNFAYEARSIHYNGKKKSKGIYGSASKEDLKELKEEGIDAQMIPWIDEKEN
;
A
#
# COMPACT_ATOMS: atom_id res chain seq x y z
N SER A 1 -45.46 19.04 -3.52
CA SER A 1 -46.58 18.09 -3.56
C SER A 1 -47.69 18.55 -2.66
N ASN A 2 -48.90 18.47 -3.13
CA ASN A 2 -50.09 18.94 -2.43
C ASN A 2 -50.34 18.26 -1.08
N GLU A 3 -49.87 17.04 -0.90
CA GLU A 3 -50.01 16.30 0.36
C GLU A 3 -49.12 16.85 1.45
N TYR A 4 -47.89 17.26 1.15
CA TYR A 4 -47.00 17.88 2.11
C TYR A 4 -47.62 19.17 2.68
N GLU A 5 -48.19 20.03 1.84
CA GLU A 5 -48.87 21.25 2.26
C GLU A 5 -50.10 20.99 3.11
N ARG A 6 -50.87 19.95 2.76
CA ARG A 6 -52.04 19.52 3.56
C ARG A 6 -51.61 19.07 4.95
N LEU A 7 -50.56 18.27 5.06
CA LEU A 7 -50.02 17.79 6.34
C LEU A 7 -49.41 18.94 7.17
N LYS A 8 -48.74 19.89 6.52
CA LYS A 8 -48.22 21.08 7.17
C LYS A 8 -49.30 21.96 7.76
N LYS A 9 -50.40 22.20 6.98
CA LYS A 9 -51.58 22.95 7.44
C LYS A 9 -52.29 22.28 8.63
N LYS A 10 -52.32 20.94 8.65
CA LYS A 10 -52.93 20.17 9.74
C LYS A 10 -52.01 19.97 10.95
N LYS A 11 -50.78 20.53 10.93
CA LYS A 11 -49.74 20.37 11.99
C LYS A 11 -49.43 18.89 12.31
N LEU A 12 -49.47 18.05 11.30
CA LEU A 12 -49.22 16.60 11.42
C LEU A 12 -47.77 16.26 11.09
N LEU A 13 -46.90 17.22 10.78
CA LEU A 13 -45.51 17.05 10.49
C LEU A 13 -44.66 17.40 11.72
N ASN A 14 -44.15 16.41 12.39
CA ASN A 14 -43.27 16.59 13.54
C ASN A 14 -41.87 16.09 13.21
N CYS A 15 -40.85 16.74 13.75
CA CYS A 15 -39.50 16.22 13.66
C CYS A 15 -39.36 14.92 14.48
N HIS A 16 -38.85 13.86 13.85
CA HIS A 16 -38.71 12.58 14.51
C HIS A 16 -37.68 12.58 15.65
N ASN A 17 -36.77 13.55 15.65
CA ASN A 17 -35.70 13.63 16.62
C ASN A 17 -36.01 14.57 17.81
N CYS A 18 -36.69 15.69 17.60
CA CYS A 18 -36.98 16.68 18.63
C CYS A 18 -38.46 17.00 18.81
N ASN A 19 -39.35 16.31 18.10
CA ASN A 19 -40.82 16.50 18.10
C ASN A 19 -41.29 17.91 17.78
N SER A 20 -40.43 18.74 17.19
CA SER A 20 -40.81 20.12 16.81
C SER A 20 -41.80 20.10 15.63
N GLU A 21 -42.83 20.94 15.72
CA GLU A 21 -43.80 21.16 14.64
C GLU A 21 -43.26 22.11 13.55
N LYS A 22 -42.14 22.78 13.80
CA LYS A 22 -41.49 23.67 12.85
C LYS A 22 -40.60 22.91 11.88
N VAL A 23 -41.25 22.23 10.94
CA VAL A 23 -40.57 21.43 9.92
C VAL A 23 -40.67 22.12 8.57
N GLU A 24 -39.54 22.36 7.94
CA GLU A 24 -39.47 22.97 6.61
C GLU A 24 -38.83 22.02 5.60
N LYS A 25 -39.37 22.07 4.38
CA LYS A 25 -38.80 21.31 3.27
C LYS A 25 -37.54 22.01 2.79
N THR A 26 -36.41 21.34 2.89
CA THR A 26 -35.15 21.84 2.37
C THR A 26 -34.64 20.97 1.23
N ILE A 27 -33.82 21.57 0.37
CA ILE A 27 -33.17 20.85 -0.71
C ILE A 27 -31.95 20.15 -0.11
N MET A 28 -31.92 18.83 -0.17
CA MET A 28 -30.69 18.09 0.08
C MET A 28 -29.73 18.37 -1.07
N ALA A 29 -28.59 18.98 -0.76
CA ALA A 29 -27.49 18.97 -1.70
C ALA A 29 -27.00 17.53 -1.86
N PRO A 30 -27.10 16.93 -3.05
CA PRO A 30 -26.50 15.62 -3.26
C PRO A 30 -25.01 15.74 -2.97
N GLN A 31 -24.49 14.88 -2.09
CA GLN A 31 -23.04 14.70 -2.04
C GLN A 31 -22.63 14.17 -3.41
N LEU A 32 -22.13 15.06 -4.23
CA LEU A 32 -21.41 14.63 -5.42
C LEU A 32 -20.19 13.87 -4.90
N ILE A 33 -20.28 12.54 -4.93
CA ILE A 33 -19.09 11.70 -4.90
C ILE A 33 -18.28 12.23 -6.08
N SER A 34 -17.27 13.03 -5.78
CA SER A 34 -16.36 13.50 -6.82
C SER A 34 -15.79 12.23 -7.44
N HIS A 35 -16.27 11.87 -8.62
CA HIS A 35 -15.55 10.93 -9.46
C HIS A 35 -14.13 11.45 -9.50
N LYS A 36 -13.19 10.67 -8.96
CA LYS A 36 -11.75 10.97 -9.06
C LYS A 36 -11.54 11.48 -10.47
N SER A 37 -11.14 12.73 -10.59
CA SER A 37 -10.99 13.31 -11.91
C SER A 37 -10.01 12.46 -12.69
N LYS A 38 -10.23 12.29 -13.98
CA LYS A 38 -9.28 11.55 -14.86
C LYS A 38 -7.84 12.04 -14.73
N THR A 39 -7.66 13.26 -14.24
CA THR A 39 -6.37 13.86 -13.86
C THR A 39 -5.74 13.18 -12.65
N ASP A 40 -6.52 12.85 -11.62
CA ASP A 40 -5.98 12.20 -10.41
C ASP A 40 -5.58 10.75 -10.68
N GLU A 41 -6.31 10.06 -11.54
CA GLU A 41 -5.95 8.71 -11.97
C GLU A 41 -4.65 8.73 -12.80
N LYS A 42 -4.49 9.72 -13.68
CA LYS A 42 -3.29 9.89 -14.50
C LYS A 42 -2.06 10.21 -13.63
N LEU A 43 -2.20 11.11 -12.66
CA LEU A 43 -1.13 11.45 -11.71
C LEU A 43 -0.75 10.25 -10.82
N ASN A 44 -1.72 9.47 -10.38
CA ASN A 44 -1.46 8.26 -9.60
C ASN A 44 -0.76 7.18 -10.43
N LEU A 45 -1.15 7.02 -11.70
CA LEU A 45 -0.53 6.08 -12.62
C LEU A 45 0.93 6.47 -12.93
N GLU A 46 1.20 7.75 -13.14
CA GLU A 46 2.56 8.25 -13.35
C GLU A 46 3.46 8.05 -12.12
N LYS A 47 2.94 8.31 -10.92
CA LYS A 47 3.66 8.04 -9.67
C LYS A 47 3.96 6.55 -9.51
N TYR A 48 2.98 5.70 -9.76
CA TYR A 48 3.13 4.24 -9.72
C TYR A 48 4.21 3.76 -10.70
N ASN A 49 4.17 4.25 -11.94
CA ASN A 49 5.15 3.89 -12.97
C ASN A 49 6.57 4.35 -12.61
N LYS A 50 6.72 5.53 -12.00
CA LYS A 50 8.02 6.03 -11.51
C LYS A 50 8.57 5.12 -10.42
N VAL A 51 7.76 4.76 -9.42
CA VAL A 51 8.16 3.85 -8.34
C VAL A 51 8.54 2.48 -8.89
N LYS A 52 7.73 1.93 -9.80
CA LYS A 52 7.99 0.64 -10.46
C LYS A 52 9.32 0.65 -11.22
N LYS A 53 9.61 1.75 -11.94
CA LYS A 53 10.88 1.93 -12.64
C LYS A 53 12.06 1.97 -11.69
N THR A 54 11.97 2.75 -10.60
CA THR A 54 13.02 2.84 -9.58
C THR A 54 13.31 1.47 -8.96
N ILE A 55 12.28 0.69 -8.64
CA ILE A 55 12.45 -0.67 -8.10
C ILE A 55 13.16 -1.57 -9.13
N LYS A 56 12.78 -1.52 -10.40
CA LYS A 56 13.44 -2.30 -11.46
C LYS A 56 14.90 -1.93 -11.63
N ASP A 57 15.23 -0.64 -11.61
CA ASP A 57 16.61 -0.14 -11.71
C ASP A 57 17.44 -0.64 -10.51
N TYR A 58 16.84 -0.63 -9.30
CA TYR A 58 17.48 -1.16 -8.11
C TYR A 58 17.69 -2.67 -8.15
N GLN A 59 16.70 -3.43 -8.63
CA GLN A 59 16.83 -4.88 -8.86
C GLN A 59 17.96 -5.19 -9.83
N LYS A 60 18.10 -4.42 -10.93
CA LYS A 60 19.17 -4.57 -11.89
C LYS A 60 20.53 -4.31 -11.23
N PHE A 61 20.64 -3.23 -10.47
CA PHE A 61 21.87 -2.92 -9.72
C PHE A 61 22.29 -4.06 -8.79
N ILE A 62 21.33 -4.68 -8.10
CA ILE A 62 21.60 -5.81 -7.22
C ILE A 62 22.05 -7.02 -8.00
N LYS A 63 21.38 -7.38 -9.11
CA LYS A 63 21.78 -8.50 -9.97
C LYS A 63 23.20 -8.34 -10.51
N ASP A 64 23.61 -7.11 -10.83
CA ASP A 64 24.92 -6.85 -11.41
C ASP A 64 26.06 -6.82 -10.35
N ASN A 65 25.75 -6.41 -9.13
CA ASN A 65 26.77 -6.19 -8.08
C ASN A 65 26.80 -7.25 -6.99
N PHE A 66 25.77 -8.07 -6.86
CA PHE A 66 25.61 -9.07 -5.83
C PHE A 66 25.53 -10.48 -6.43
N ASN A 67 25.94 -11.48 -5.65
CA ASN A 67 25.85 -12.87 -6.06
C ASN A 67 24.52 -13.48 -5.62
N TYR A 68 23.82 -14.11 -6.55
CA TYR A 68 22.59 -14.83 -6.23
C TYR A 68 22.88 -16.19 -5.57
N VAL A 69 22.33 -16.42 -4.40
CA VAL A 69 22.50 -17.64 -3.62
C VAL A 69 21.18 -18.42 -3.40
N GLY A 70 20.07 -17.93 -3.93
CA GLY A 70 18.77 -18.58 -3.83
C GLY A 70 18.32 -18.82 -2.40
N ASP A 71 17.77 -19.99 -2.14
CA ASP A 71 17.24 -20.38 -0.82
C ASP A 71 18.33 -20.64 0.23
N ASN A 72 19.59 -20.70 -0.16
CA ASN A 72 20.73 -20.86 0.73
C ASN A 72 21.22 -19.54 1.36
N PHE A 73 20.46 -18.47 1.22
CA PHE A 73 20.85 -17.15 1.70
C PHE A 73 21.22 -17.15 3.18
N ALA A 74 20.40 -17.73 4.04
CA ALA A 74 20.65 -17.77 5.47
C ALA A 74 21.96 -18.52 5.81
N TYR A 75 22.20 -19.66 5.16
CA TYR A 75 23.41 -20.44 5.34
C TYR A 75 24.67 -19.68 4.88
N GLU A 76 24.63 -19.08 3.71
CA GLU A 76 25.71 -18.29 3.15
C GLU A 76 26.01 -17.04 3.99
N ALA A 77 24.97 -16.37 4.48
CA ALA A 77 25.11 -15.21 5.34
C ALA A 77 25.82 -15.57 6.67
N ARG A 78 25.44 -16.70 7.29
CA ARG A 78 26.11 -17.22 8.48
C ARG A 78 27.56 -17.61 8.18
N SER A 79 27.81 -18.28 7.07
CA SER A 79 29.15 -18.68 6.64
C SER A 79 30.07 -17.49 6.45
N ILE A 80 29.59 -16.39 5.90
CA ILE A 80 30.37 -15.15 5.76
C ILE A 80 30.65 -14.53 7.12
N HIS A 81 29.67 -14.48 8.00
CA HIS A 81 29.78 -13.87 9.32
C HIS A 81 30.77 -14.61 10.24
N TYR A 82 30.62 -15.94 10.32
CA TYR A 82 31.44 -16.76 11.24
C TYR A 82 32.82 -17.12 10.68
N ASN A 83 32.93 -17.37 9.38
CA ASN A 83 34.20 -17.79 8.76
C ASN A 83 35.08 -16.61 8.30
N GLY A 84 34.63 -15.37 8.47
CA GLY A 84 35.37 -14.18 8.06
C GLY A 84 35.72 -14.14 6.56
N LYS A 85 35.03 -14.94 5.74
CA LYS A 85 35.22 -14.93 4.29
C LYS A 85 34.69 -13.62 3.74
N LYS A 86 35.54 -12.62 3.63
CA LYS A 86 35.23 -11.39 2.90
C LYS A 86 34.99 -11.74 1.44
N LYS A 87 33.76 -12.02 1.05
CA LYS A 87 33.41 -12.06 -0.37
C LYS A 87 33.52 -10.62 -0.89
N SER A 88 34.15 -10.45 -2.02
CA SER A 88 34.32 -9.15 -2.67
C SER A 88 32.97 -8.52 -3.09
N LYS A 89 31.95 -9.34 -3.19
CA LYS A 89 30.57 -8.94 -3.54
C LYS A 89 29.61 -9.42 -2.47
N GLY A 90 28.57 -8.61 -2.18
CA GLY A 90 27.48 -9.00 -1.34
C GLY A 90 26.69 -10.18 -1.93
N ILE A 91 25.79 -10.73 -1.15
CA ILE A 91 24.92 -11.83 -1.55
C ILE A 91 23.44 -11.41 -1.49
N TYR A 92 22.63 -11.98 -2.34
CA TYR A 92 21.17 -11.82 -2.28
C TYR A 92 20.47 -13.13 -2.59
N GLY A 93 19.28 -13.33 -2.06
CA GLY A 93 18.52 -14.57 -2.25
C GLY A 93 17.19 -14.55 -1.54
N SER A 94 16.61 -15.72 -1.40
CA SER A 94 15.35 -15.94 -0.69
C SER A 94 15.63 -16.39 0.74
N ALA A 95 14.85 -15.88 1.68
CA ALA A 95 14.87 -16.31 3.07
C ALA A 95 13.47 -16.24 3.66
N SER A 96 13.15 -17.11 4.59
CA SER A 96 11.90 -17.06 5.33
C SER A 96 11.91 -15.90 6.34
N LYS A 97 10.74 -15.54 6.84
CA LYS A 97 10.64 -14.52 7.92
C LYS A 97 11.30 -14.99 9.20
N GLU A 98 11.30 -16.29 9.44
CA GLU A 98 11.94 -16.93 10.58
C GLU A 98 13.47 -16.85 10.45
N ASP A 99 14.01 -17.20 9.28
CA ASP A 99 15.44 -17.06 8.99
C ASP A 99 15.95 -15.62 9.16
N LEU A 100 15.17 -14.63 8.69
CA LEU A 100 15.52 -13.22 8.84
C LEU A 100 15.56 -12.79 10.31
N LYS A 101 14.64 -13.32 11.12
CA LYS A 101 14.60 -13.04 12.56
C LYS A 101 15.82 -13.64 13.26
N GLU A 102 16.13 -14.90 12.98
CA GLU A 102 17.31 -15.57 13.52
C GLU A 102 18.61 -14.88 13.13
N LEU A 103 18.77 -14.52 11.86
CA LEU A 103 19.95 -13.77 11.38
C LEU A 103 20.13 -12.45 12.11
N LYS A 104 19.02 -11.77 12.38
CA LYS A 104 19.05 -10.51 13.14
C LYS A 104 19.43 -10.72 14.60
N GLU A 105 18.94 -11.78 15.22
CA GLU A 105 19.33 -12.17 16.59
C GLU A 105 20.81 -12.57 16.68
N GLU A 106 21.36 -13.17 15.63
CA GLU A 106 22.78 -13.50 15.49
C GLU A 106 23.69 -12.26 15.17
N GLY A 107 23.08 -11.08 14.99
CA GLY A 107 23.82 -9.85 14.66
C GLY A 107 24.18 -9.72 13.18
N ILE A 108 23.57 -10.52 12.31
CA ILE A 108 23.74 -10.44 10.87
C ILE A 108 22.69 -9.50 10.29
N ASP A 109 23.15 -8.38 9.75
CA ASP A 109 22.25 -7.37 9.16
C ASP A 109 21.81 -7.78 7.75
N ALA A 110 20.57 -8.22 7.63
CA ALA A 110 19.94 -8.58 6.37
C ALA A 110 18.76 -7.66 6.08
N GLN A 111 18.72 -7.09 4.91
CA GLN A 111 17.67 -6.18 4.48
C GLN A 111 16.73 -6.84 3.46
N MET A 112 15.44 -6.60 3.64
CA MET A 112 14.44 -7.00 2.64
C MET A 112 14.45 -6.02 1.49
N ILE A 113 14.46 -6.56 0.28
CA ILE A 113 14.42 -5.80 -0.95
C ILE A 113 13.07 -6.00 -1.62
N PRO A 114 12.36 -4.94 -2.01
CA PRO A 114 11.16 -5.08 -2.81
C PRO A 114 11.51 -5.70 -4.17
N TRP A 115 10.85 -6.81 -4.50
CA TRP A 115 11.07 -7.52 -5.74
C TRP A 115 9.81 -7.55 -6.59
N ILE A 116 9.94 -7.18 -7.85
CA ILE A 116 8.85 -7.24 -8.82
C ILE A 116 9.19 -8.34 -9.80
N ASP A 117 8.33 -9.36 -9.88
CA ASP A 117 8.48 -10.42 -10.87
C ASP A 117 8.18 -9.90 -12.27
N GLU A 118 9.01 -10.27 -13.23
CA GLU A 118 8.87 -9.82 -14.62
C GLU A 118 7.61 -10.37 -15.34
N LYS A 119 6.89 -11.29 -14.66
CA LYS A 119 5.69 -11.93 -15.22
C LYS A 119 4.41 -11.11 -15.04
N GLU A 120 4.41 -10.05 -14.26
CA GLU A 120 3.28 -9.13 -14.17
C GLU A 120 3.41 -7.98 -15.18
N ASN A 121 3.10 -8.32 -16.39
CA ASN A 121 2.77 -7.32 -17.41
C ASN A 121 1.26 -7.13 -17.48
#